data_3b3285114b5aab13ff73ed29576fbc4f
#
_entry.id   3b3285114b5aab13ff73ed29576fbc4f
#
_cell.length_a   1.000
_cell.length_b   1.000
_cell.length_c   1.000
_cell.angle_alpha   90.00
_cell.angle_beta   90.00
_cell.angle_gamma   90.00
#
_symmetry.space_group_name_H-M   'P 1'
#
loop_
_entity.id
_entity.type
_entity.pdbx_description
1 polymer ?
#
loop_
_entity_poly.entity_id
_entity_poly.type
_entity_poly.pdbx_seq_one_letter_code
_entity_poly.pdbx_strand_id
1 'polypeptide(L)'
;PKENKEPETVHRLRELFPWIDHLKEIGVTAIYIGPLFESSTHGYDTKDYKKVDRRLGDNEDFKEFVRLAHENGIRVVVDGVFNHTGREFFAFQDIQKNREHSPYCSWYKGVNFGWNSPYNDGFGYEAWRNCFELVNLNLYEQAVRDYLFDVIHFWITEFDIDGIRLDCADCLTFDFMKEMRYRTGQWKEDFWLMGEVIHGDYARWVNDEMLHSTTNYEL
;
A
#
# COMPACT_ATOMS: atom_id res chain seq x y z
N PRO A 1 17.63 6.75 -2.80
CA PRO A 1 16.84 6.29 -1.67
C PRO A 1 17.73 6.11 -0.45
N LYS A 2 17.27 6.52 0.72
CA LYS A 2 18.02 6.35 1.97
C LYS A 2 17.53 5.10 2.65
N GLU A 3 18.41 4.20 3.01
CA GLU A 3 18.09 3.03 3.84
C GLU A 3 17.43 3.48 5.15
N ASN A 4 16.49 2.70 5.64
CA ASN A 4 15.87 2.93 6.94
C ASN A 4 16.86 2.54 8.05
N LYS A 5 17.68 3.50 8.47
CA LYS A 5 18.73 3.30 9.49
C LYS A 5 18.33 3.77 10.88
N GLU A 6 17.12 4.32 11.05
CA GLU A 6 16.69 4.82 12.36
C GLU A 6 16.30 3.63 13.25
N PRO A 7 17.01 3.38 14.34
CA PRO A 7 16.73 2.22 15.22
C PRO A 7 15.51 2.43 16.11
N GLU A 8 15.11 3.68 16.38
CA GLU A 8 14.00 4.07 17.23
C GLU A 8 12.90 4.78 16.45
N THR A 9 11.68 4.74 16.99
CA THR A 9 10.54 5.45 16.41
C THR A 9 10.70 6.96 16.62
N VAL A 10 10.46 7.71 15.53
CA VAL A 10 10.47 9.19 15.54
C VAL A 10 9.05 9.68 15.26
N HIS A 11 8.46 10.43 16.18
CA HIS A 11 7.04 10.82 16.15
C HIS A 11 6.77 12.06 15.26
N ARG A 12 7.21 12.03 13.99
CA ARG A 12 7.05 13.16 13.04
C ARG A 12 5.60 13.39 12.61
N LEU A 13 4.77 12.36 12.62
CA LEU A 13 3.33 12.53 12.33
C LEU A 13 2.68 13.55 13.25
N ARG A 14 3.15 13.68 14.48
CA ARG A 14 2.64 14.69 15.44
C ARG A 14 2.89 16.12 14.99
N GLU A 15 3.89 16.36 14.16
CA GLU A 15 4.14 17.68 13.58
C GLU A 15 3.03 18.12 12.60
N LEU A 16 2.22 17.16 12.12
CA LEU A 16 1.07 17.44 11.25
C LEU A 16 -0.19 17.82 12.04
N PHE A 17 -0.28 17.53 13.34
CA PHE A 17 -1.48 17.79 14.12
C PHE A 17 -1.90 19.27 14.10
N PRO A 18 -1.02 20.25 14.29
CA PRO A 18 -1.38 21.67 14.22
C PRO A 18 -1.84 22.13 12.83
N TRP A 19 -1.50 21.38 11.77
CA TRP A 19 -1.90 21.73 10.41
C TRP A 19 -3.38 21.45 10.12
N ILE A 20 -4.03 20.60 10.93
CA ILE A 20 -5.44 20.23 10.74
C ILE A 20 -6.34 21.45 10.82
N ASP A 21 -6.11 22.37 11.76
CA ASP A 21 -6.87 23.62 11.87
C ASP A 21 -6.73 24.48 10.62
N HIS A 22 -5.51 24.63 10.10
CA HIS A 22 -5.25 25.37 8.86
C HIS A 22 -5.93 24.72 7.66
N LEU A 23 -5.88 23.40 7.53
CA LEU A 23 -6.51 22.65 6.45
C LEU A 23 -8.04 22.84 6.48
N LYS A 24 -8.64 22.83 7.67
CA LYS A 24 -10.05 23.14 7.85
C LYS A 24 -10.39 24.58 7.44
N GLU A 25 -9.58 25.56 7.84
CA GLU A 25 -9.76 26.97 7.48
C GLU A 25 -9.81 27.20 5.97
N ILE A 26 -8.95 26.52 5.21
CA ILE A 26 -8.91 26.60 3.73
C ILE A 26 -9.91 25.67 3.04
N GLY A 27 -10.76 24.96 3.79
CA GLY A 27 -11.87 24.15 3.25
C GLY A 27 -11.45 22.76 2.75
N VAL A 28 -10.34 22.21 3.21
CA VAL A 28 -9.93 20.83 2.89
C VAL A 28 -10.91 19.84 3.53
N THR A 29 -11.40 18.89 2.76
CA THR A 29 -12.34 17.83 3.22
C THR A 29 -11.74 16.44 3.21
N ALA A 30 -10.57 16.25 2.61
CA ALA A 30 -9.84 15.00 2.63
C ALA A 30 -8.32 15.23 2.54
N ILE A 31 -7.54 14.38 3.21
CA ILE A 31 -6.08 14.36 3.15
C ILE A 31 -5.65 13.02 2.56
N TYR A 32 -4.82 13.06 1.53
CA TYR A 32 -4.09 11.88 1.09
C TYR A 32 -2.70 11.88 1.69
N ILE A 33 -2.34 10.76 2.34
CA ILE A 33 -1.01 10.52 2.88
C ILE A 33 -0.34 9.47 2.00
N GLY A 34 0.82 9.82 1.45
CA GLY A 34 1.67 8.92 0.64
C GLY A 34 2.12 7.70 1.44
N PRO A 35 3.12 6.93 0.97
CA PRO A 35 3.46 5.66 1.58
C PRO A 35 3.80 5.82 3.07
N LEU A 36 2.93 5.25 3.91
CA LEU A 36 2.93 5.44 5.36
C LEU A 36 3.54 4.26 6.12
N PHE A 37 3.47 3.06 5.54
CA PHE A 37 3.77 1.83 6.26
C PHE A 37 5.25 1.47 6.22
N GLU A 38 5.68 0.64 7.18
CA GLU A 38 7.09 0.25 7.37
C GLU A 38 7.71 -0.25 6.06
N SER A 39 8.81 0.38 5.66
CA SER A 39 9.50 0.11 4.41
C SER A 39 11.00 0.08 4.59
N SER A 40 11.71 -0.51 3.62
CA SER A 40 13.17 -0.58 3.68
C SER A 40 13.82 0.77 3.36
N THR A 41 13.28 1.54 2.38
CA THR A 41 13.90 2.80 1.93
C THR A 41 12.91 3.94 1.71
N HIS A 42 12.17 3.94 0.60
CA HIS A 42 11.42 5.10 0.10
C HIS A 42 9.90 5.06 0.40
N GLY A 43 9.42 4.02 1.06
CA GLY A 43 8.00 3.86 1.39
C GLY A 43 7.25 2.92 0.46
N TYR A 44 7.67 2.77 -0.81
CA TYR A 44 7.03 1.85 -1.76
C TYR A 44 7.61 0.43 -1.72
N ASP A 45 8.73 0.21 -1.08
CA ASP A 45 9.33 -1.09 -0.80
C ASP A 45 8.86 -1.62 0.57
N THR A 46 7.55 -1.87 0.65
CA THR A 46 6.84 -2.23 1.89
C THR A 46 7.43 -3.48 2.53
N LYS A 47 7.66 -3.39 3.83
CA LYS A 47 8.18 -4.43 4.69
C LYS A 47 7.11 -4.97 5.65
N ASP A 48 6.23 -4.09 6.15
CA ASP A 48 5.12 -4.46 7.03
C ASP A 48 3.94 -3.51 6.80
N TYR A 49 2.83 -4.02 6.28
CA TYR A 49 1.63 -3.23 5.99
C TYR A 49 0.82 -2.83 7.23
N LYS A 50 1.04 -3.47 8.37
CA LYS A 50 0.25 -3.23 9.60
C LYS A 50 0.97 -2.34 10.60
N LYS A 51 2.14 -1.84 10.24
CA LYS A 51 2.96 -0.99 11.07
C LYS A 51 3.27 0.31 10.35
N VAL A 52 3.01 1.43 11.00
CA VAL A 52 3.45 2.75 10.54
C VAL A 52 4.98 2.79 10.51
N ASP A 53 5.55 3.38 9.48
CA ASP A 53 7.00 3.51 9.34
C ASP A 53 7.58 4.29 10.53
N ARG A 54 8.54 3.66 11.23
CA ARG A 54 9.16 4.23 12.43
C ARG A 54 9.82 5.60 12.21
N ARG A 55 10.13 5.95 10.96
CA ARG A 55 10.67 7.28 10.60
C ARG A 55 9.60 8.38 10.63
N LEU A 56 8.33 7.98 10.61
CA LEU A 56 7.17 8.86 10.62
C LEU A 56 6.49 8.87 11.98
N GLY A 57 6.36 7.71 12.60
CA GLY A 57 5.64 7.55 13.86
C GLY A 57 5.42 6.09 14.21
N ASP A 58 4.38 5.86 14.97
CA ASP A 58 3.83 4.55 15.26
C ASP A 58 2.32 4.51 14.96
N ASN A 59 1.71 3.36 15.20
CA ASN A 59 0.29 3.17 14.95
C ASN A 59 -0.58 4.10 15.79
N GLU A 60 -0.18 4.41 17.02
CA GLU A 60 -0.94 5.31 17.90
C GLU A 60 -0.87 6.77 17.41
N ASP A 61 0.28 7.21 16.90
CA ASP A 61 0.41 8.53 16.28
C ASP A 61 -0.55 8.68 15.09
N PHE A 62 -0.64 7.64 14.26
CA PHE A 62 -1.53 7.67 13.10
C PHE A 62 -3.01 7.60 13.47
N LYS A 63 -3.38 6.78 14.45
CA LYS A 63 -4.75 6.77 15.00
C LYS A 63 -5.16 8.14 15.51
N GLU A 64 -4.29 8.78 16.26
CA GLU A 64 -4.55 10.12 16.79
C GLU A 64 -4.68 11.15 15.67
N PHE A 65 -3.84 11.07 14.64
CA PHE A 65 -3.95 11.92 13.46
C PHE A 65 -5.32 11.78 12.77
N VAL A 66 -5.76 10.53 12.52
CA VAL A 66 -7.06 10.26 11.89
C VAL A 66 -8.21 10.75 12.76
N ARG A 67 -8.16 10.51 14.08
CA ARG A 67 -9.16 11.01 15.03
C ARG A 67 -9.28 12.54 14.97
N LEU A 68 -8.17 13.26 14.99
CA LEU A 68 -8.15 14.73 14.90
C LEU A 68 -8.67 15.22 13.54
N ALA A 69 -8.32 14.55 12.44
CA ALA A 69 -8.84 14.87 11.12
C ALA A 69 -10.37 14.72 11.07
N HIS A 70 -10.90 13.61 11.57
CA HIS A 70 -12.34 13.34 11.62
C HIS A 70 -13.12 14.35 12.49
N GLU A 71 -12.59 14.74 13.66
CA GLU A 71 -13.18 15.77 14.51
C GLU A 71 -13.29 17.13 13.80
N ASN A 72 -12.49 17.35 12.77
CA ASN A 72 -12.50 18.55 11.95
C ASN A 72 -13.19 18.36 10.59
N GLY A 73 -13.88 17.23 10.37
CA GLY A 73 -14.61 16.91 9.15
C GLY A 73 -13.72 16.60 7.94
N ILE A 74 -12.48 16.16 8.19
CA ILE A 74 -11.49 15.84 7.16
C ILE A 74 -11.32 14.33 7.10
N ARG A 75 -11.52 13.75 5.91
CA ARG A 75 -11.29 12.32 5.63
C ARG A 75 -9.81 12.03 5.42
N VAL A 76 -9.40 10.79 5.70
CA VAL A 76 -8.01 10.35 5.53
C VAL A 76 -7.92 9.20 4.54
N VAL A 77 -7.11 9.39 3.50
CA VAL A 77 -6.82 8.41 2.45
C VAL A 77 -5.34 8.02 2.54
N VAL A 78 -5.06 6.72 2.51
CA VAL A 78 -3.68 6.19 2.55
C VAL A 78 -3.25 5.57 1.23
N ASP A 79 -1.96 5.40 1.05
CA ASP A 79 -1.40 4.72 -0.12
C ASP A 79 -1.46 3.19 0.04
N GLY A 80 -2.04 2.52 -0.95
CA GLY A 80 -2.11 1.08 -1.05
C GLY A 80 -1.11 0.56 -2.08
N VAL A 81 0.03 0.08 -1.63
CA VAL A 81 1.09 -0.49 -2.48
C VAL A 81 0.89 -1.99 -2.57
N PHE A 82 0.06 -2.45 -3.51
CA PHE A 82 -0.36 -3.85 -3.61
C PHE A 82 0.17 -4.61 -4.83
N ASN A 83 0.83 -3.92 -5.76
CA ASN A 83 1.46 -4.59 -6.90
C ASN A 83 2.73 -5.34 -6.51
N HIS A 84 3.45 -4.86 -5.50
CA HIS A 84 4.76 -5.37 -5.11
C HIS A 84 5.01 -5.18 -3.62
N THR A 85 6.02 -5.87 -3.09
CA THR A 85 6.57 -5.64 -1.75
C THR A 85 8.06 -5.32 -1.84
N GLY A 86 8.61 -4.80 -0.76
CA GLY A 86 10.06 -4.77 -0.56
C GLY A 86 10.64 -6.17 -0.33
N ARG A 87 11.95 -6.28 -0.49
CA ARG A 87 12.70 -7.54 -0.29
C ARG A 87 12.77 -7.98 1.18
N GLU A 88 12.54 -7.05 2.12
CA GLU A 88 12.48 -7.35 3.55
C GLU A 88 11.08 -7.77 4.02
N PHE A 89 10.10 -7.87 3.14
CA PHE A 89 8.80 -8.41 3.48
C PHE A 89 8.90 -9.89 3.87
N PHE A 90 8.18 -10.30 4.90
CA PHE A 90 8.33 -11.62 5.53
C PHE A 90 8.25 -12.80 4.56
N ALA A 91 7.32 -12.74 3.59
CA ALA A 91 7.13 -13.82 2.63
C ALA A 91 8.31 -13.94 1.65
N PHE A 92 8.89 -12.80 1.23
CA PHE A 92 10.07 -12.83 0.36
C PHE A 92 11.32 -13.27 1.13
N GLN A 93 11.49 -12.83 2.38
CA GLN A 93 12.59 -13.32 3.23
C GLN A 93 12.51 -14.82 3.49
N ASP A 94 11.31 -15.37 3.61
CA ASP A 94 11.13 -16.83 3.74
C ASP A 94 11.61 -17.57 2.47
N ILE A 95 11.30 -17.04 1.26
CA ILE A 95 11.84 -17.63 0.01
C ILE A 95 13.37 -17.54 -0.03
N GLN A 96 13.95 -16.42 0.37
CA GLN A 96 15.42 -16.28 0.43
C GLN A 96 16.06 -17.33 1.34
N LYS A 97 15.40 -17.67 2.45
CA LYS A 97 15.89 -18.63 3.46
C LYS A 97 15.61 -20.08 3.09
N ASN A 98 14.36 -20.39 2.70
CA ASN A 98 13.84 -21.76 2.55
C ASN A 98 13.77 -22.22 1.10
N ARG A 99 14.02 -21.32 0.14
CA ARG A 99 14.11 -21.61 -1.28
C ARG A 99 12.81 -22.24 -1.81
N GLU A 100 12.90 -23.29 -2.62
CA GLU A 100 11.79 -24.06 -3.18
C GLU A 100 10.90 -24.72 -2.13
N HIS A 101 11.31 -24.76 -0.89
CA HIS A 101 10.52 -25.28 0.24
C HIS A 101 9.67 -24.19 0.93
N SER A 102 9.81 -22.93 0.53
CA SER A 102 9.00 -21.84 1.06
C SER A 102 7.55 -21.98 0.60
N PRO A 103 6.56 -21.85 1.51
CA PRO A 103 5.15 -21.80 1.13
C PRO A 103 4.76 -20.53 0.37
N TYR A 104 5.66 -19.55 0.28
CA TYR A 104 5.42 -18.25 -0.34
C TYR A 104 5.94 -18.14 -1.77
N CYS A 105 6.47 -19.20 -2.39
CA CYS A 105 6.96 -19.14 -3.77
C CYS A 105 5.86 -18.73 -4.76
N SER A 106 4.60 -19.15 -4.54
CA SER A 106 3.46 -18.77 -5.39
C SER A 106 2.97 -17.34 -5.17
N TRP A 107 3.39 -16.69 -4.07
CA TRP A 107 2.98 -15.31 -3.74
C TRP A 107 3.58 -14.28 -4.68
N TYR A 108 4.70 -14.60 -5.32
CA TYR A 108 5.42 -13.70 -6.20
C TYR A 108 5.45 -14.22 -7.64
N LYS A 109 5.40 -13.28 -8.58
CA LYS A 109 5.46 -13.61 -10.00
C LYS A 109 6.88 -14.04 -10.40
N GLY A 110 6.97 -15.07 -11.24
CA GLY A 110 8.22 -15.45 -11.90
C GLY A 110 9.29 -16.02 -10.98
N VAL A 111 8.96 -16.49 -9.77
CA VAL A 111 9.94 -17.18 -8.89
C VAL A 111 10.48 -18.40 -9.61
N ASN A 112 11.80 -18.42 -9.84
CA ASN A 112 12.47 -19.46 -10.62
C ASN A 112 13.88 -19.71 -10.08
N PHE A 113 14.13 -20.95 -9.67
CA PHE A 113 15.42 -21.38 -9.11
C PHE A 113 16.44 -21.77 -10.19
N GLY A 114 16.09 -21.68 -11.47
CA GLY A 114 16.97 -21.93 -12.61
C GLY A 114 17.81 -20.73 -13.06
N TRP A 115 17.58 -19.54 -12.52
CA TRP A 115 18.38 -18.34 -12.81
C TRP A 115 18.51 -17.46 -11.54
N ASN A 116 19.33 -16.43 -11.60
CA ASN A 116 19.67 -15.62 -10.44
C ASN A 116 19.25 -14.17 -10.62
N SER A 117 18.76 -13.54 -9.57
CA SER A 117 18.42 -12.12 -9.56
C SER A 117 19.70 -11.25 -9.60
N PRO A 118 19.58 -9.95 -9.97
CA PRO A 118 20.69 -9.01 -9.85
C PRO A 118 21.24 -8.85 -8.42
N TYR A 119 20.45 -9.21 -7.42
CA TYR A 119 20.86 -9.22 -6.01
C TYR A 119 21.59 -10.49 -5.57
N ASN A 120 21.81 -11.43 -6.50
CA ASN A 120 22.46 -12.71 -6.20
C ASN A 120 21.71 -13.57 -5.16
N ASP A 121 20.37 -13.57 -5.24
CA ASP A 121 19.53 -14.36 -4.33
C ASP A 121 19.63 -15.88 -4.55
N GLY A 122 20.22 -16.29 -5.68
CA GLY A 122 20.26 -17.69 -6.13
C GLY A 122 18.94 -18.18 -6.71
N PHE A 123 17.98 -17.27 -6.98
CA PHE A 123 16.75 -17.48 -7.75
C PHE A 123 16.35 -16.17 -8.41
N GLY A 124 15.50 -16.26 -9.44
CA GLY A 124 14.93 -15.11 -10.11
C GLY A 124 13.48 -14.87 -9.73
N TYR A 125 12.98 -13.69 -10.06
CA TYR A 125 11.60 -13.24 -9.85
C TYR A 125 11.28 -12.04 -10.74
N GLU A 126 9.99 -11.73 -10.91
CA GLU A 126 9.56 -10.52 -11.59
C GLU A 126 9.57 -9.33 -10.63
N ALA A 127 9.94 -8.17 -11.16
CA ALA A 127 9.99 -6.91 -10.40
C ALA A 127 9.28 -5.80 -11.18
N TRP A 128 8.76 -4.81 -10.47
CA TRP A 128 8.12 -3.66 -11.09
C TRP A 128 9.11 -2.89 -11.94
N ARG A 129 8.88 -2.85 -13.27
CA ARG A 129 9.74 -2.15 -14.26
C ARG A 129 11.24 -2.45 -14.11
N ASN A 130 11.59 -3.69 -13.77
CA ASN A 130 12.97 -4.14 -13.49
C ASN A 130 13.64 -3.46 -12.26
N CYS A 131 12.87 -2.82 -11.39
CA CYS A 131 13.33 -2.37 -10.08
C CYS A 131 13.28 -3.56 -9.12
N PHE A 132 14.36 -4.33 -9.02
CA PHE A 132 14.39 -5.62 -8.30
C PHE A 132 14.25 -5.51 -6.78
N GLU A 133 14.27 -4.31 -6.22
CA GLU A 133 13.86 -4.02 -4.85
C GLU A 133 12.33 -4.06 -4.65
N LEU A 134 11.55 -3.99 -5.75
CA LEU A 134 10.09 -3.99 -5.77
C LEU A 134 9.57 -5.30 -6.39
N VAL A 135 9.41 -6.31 -5.55
CA VAL A 135 9.12 -7.69 -5.98
C VAL A 135 7.62 -7.86 -6.27
N ASN A 136 7.26 -8.20 -7.51
CA ASN A 136 5.87 -8.29 -7.96
C ASN A 136 5.09 -9.39 -7.25
N LEU A 137 4.00 -9.02 -6.59
CA LEU A 137 3.04 -9.95 -6.02
C LEU A 137 2.19 -10.64 -7.10
N ASN A 138 1.84 -11.89 -6.86
CA ASN A 138 0.92 -12.65 -7.68
C ASN A 138 -0.52 -12.47 -7.20
N LEU A 139 -1.23 -11.47 -7.71
CA LEU A 139 -2.62 -11.18 -7.34
C LEU A 139 -3.64 -12.23 -7.84
N TYR A 140 -3.21 -13.25 -8.60
CA TYR A 140 -4.02 -14.42 -8.93
C TYR A 140 -3.97 -15.48 -7.82
N GLU A 141 -2.97 -15.42 -6.93
CA GLU A 141 -2.85 -16.30 -5.78
C GLU A 141 -3.85 -15.88 -4.69
N GLN A 142 -4.74 -16.81 -4.30
CA GLN A 142 -5.79 -16.51 -3.33
C GLN A 142 -5.21 -16.10 -1.97
N ALA A 143 -4.15 -16.77 -1.51
CA ALA A 143 -3.52 -16.46 -0.23
C ALA A 143 -2.93 -15.04 -0.19
N VAL A 144 -2.43 -14.51 -1.34
CA VAL A 144 -1.98 -13.12 -1.45
C VAL A 144 -3.16 -12.17 -1.30
N ARG A 145 -4.26 -12.43 -2.01
CA ARG A 145 -5.47 -11.59 -1.91
C ARG A 145 -6.03 -11.59 -0.50
N ASP A 146 -6.15 -12.77 0.11
CA ASP A 146 -6.67 -12.89 1.49
C ASP A 146 -5.81 -12.10 2.48
N TYR A 147 -4.48 -12.17 2.35
CA TYR A 147 -3.57 -11.38 3.16
C TYR A 147 -3.76 -9.88 2.94
N LEU A 148 -3.83 -9.41 1.69
CA LEU A 148 -4.00 -7.98 1.39
C LEU A 148 -5.37 -7.45 1.84
N PHE A 149 -6.43 -8.24 1.73
CA PHE A 149 -7.76 -7.86 2.27
C PHE A 149 -7.78 -7.85 3.79
N ASP A 150 -7.06 -8.73 4.46
CA ASP A 150 -6.88 -8.67 5.91
C ASP A 150 -6.11 -7.41 6.33
N VAL A 151 -5.12 -6.97 5.54
CA VAL A 151 -4.43 -5.70 5.72
C VAL A 151 -5.39 -4.50 5.57
N ILE A 152 -6.19 -4.46 4.50
CA ILE A 152 -7.15 -3.37 4.27
C ILE A 152 -8.20 -3.32 5.39
N HIS A 153 -8.71 -4.48 5.80
CA HIS A 153 -9.65 -4.57 6.91
C HIS A 153 -9.03 -4.06 8.21
N PHE A 154 -7.76 -4.42 8.48
CA PHE A 154 -7.01 -3.89 9.62
C PHE A 154 -6.89 -2.36 9.56
N TRP A 155 -6.57 -1.77 8.40
CA TRP A 155 -6.48 -0.31 8.27
C TRP A 155 -7.80 0.40 8.55
N ILE A 156 -8.92 -0.19 8.09
CA ILE A 156 -10.26 0.34 8.36
C ILE A 156 -10.62 0.22 9.84
N THR A 157 -10.39 -0.94 10.45
CA THR A 157 -10.81 -1.20 11.84
C THR A 157 -9.90 -0.57 12.87
N GLU A 158 -8.59 -0.52 12.59
CA GLU A 158 -7.59 -0.04 13.53
C GLU A 158 -7.35 1.47 13.41
N PHE A 159 -7.34 2.00 12.20
CA PHE A 159 -7.03 3.41 11.95
C PHE A 159 -8.23 4.24 11.51
N ASP A 160 -9.35 3.60 11.18
CA ASP A 160 -10.56 4.26 10.69
C ASP A 160 -10.34 5.10 9.41
N ILE A 161 -9.46 4.65 8.50
CA ILE A 161 -9.21 5.35 7.23
C ILE A 161 -10.47 5.40 6.36
N ASP A 162 -10.58 6.42 5.49
CA ASP A 162 -11.75 6.66 4.65
C ASP A 162 -11.55 6.30 3.19
N GLY A 163 -10.35 5.90 2.82
CA GLY A 163 -10.07 5.52 1.44
C GLY A 163 -8.63 5.08 1.22
N ILE A 164 -8.41 4.58 0.01
CA ILE A 164 -7.09 4.13 -0.46
C ILE A 164 -6.81 4.71 -1.84
N ARG A 165 -5.62 5.25 -2.02
CA ARG A 165 -5.04 5.50 -3.34
C ARG A 165 -4.21 4.27 -3.70
N LEU A 166 -4.55 3.62 -4.81
CA LEU A 166 -3.82 2.45 -5.30
C LEU A 166 -2.61 2.88 -6.12
N ASP A 167 -1.43 2.58 -5.61
CA ASP A 167 -0.17 2.73 -6.33
C ASP A 167 -0.16 1.87 -7.58
N CYS A 168 0.32 2.40 -8.71
CA CYS A 168 0.37 1.76 -10.03
C CYS A 168 -0.88 0.88 -10.31
N ALA A 169 -2.08 1.45 -10.21
CA ALA A 169 -3.34 0.72 -10.36
C ALA A 169 -3.49 0.06 -11.74
N ASP A 170 -2.81 0.56 -12.77
CA ASP A 170 -2.72 -0.04 -14.09
C ASP A 170 -1.98 -1.39 -14.11
N CYS A 171 -1.19 -1.69 -13.08
CA CYS A 171 -0.50 -2.97 -12.90
C CYS A 171 -1.32 -4.00 -12.09
N LEU A 172 -2.41 -3.58 -11.43
CA LEU A 172 -3.28 -4.45 -10.64
C LEU A 172 -4.27 -5.20 -11.54
N THR A 173 -4.70 -6.39 -11.09
CA THR A 173 -5.74 -7.13 -11.80
C THR A 173 -7.12 -6.50 -11.54
N PHE A 174 -7.99 -6.50 -12.56
CA PHE A 174 -9.35 -6.00 -12.42
C PHE A 174 -10.15 -6.78 -11.37
N ASP A 175 -9.97 -8.09 -11.32
CA ASP A 175 -10.65 -8.93 -10.33
C ASP A 175 -10.28 -8.54 -8.89
N PHE A 176 -9.01 -8.20 -8.62
CA PHE A 176 -8.58 -7.71 -7.31
C PHE A 176 -9.24 -6.37 -6.98
N MET A 177 -9.33 -5.43 -7.94
CA MET A 177 -9.97 -4.14 -7.72
C MET A 177 -11.48 -4.26 -7.53
N LYS A 178 -12.16 -5.15 -8.27
CA LYS A 178 -13.58 -5.44 -8.10
C LYS A 178 -13.88 -6.04 -6.72
N GLU A 179 -13.08 -7.02 -6.32
CA GLU A 179 -13.19 -7.61 -4.97
C GLU A 179 -12.94 -6.58 -3.88
N MET A 180 -11.94 -5.69 -4.07
CA MET A 180 -11.66 -4.59 -3.14
C MET A 180 -12.87 -3.65 -3.03
N ARG A 181 -13.46 -3.23 -4.15
CA ARG A 181 -14.65 -2.37 -4.17
C ARG A 181 -15.80 -3.00 -3.39
N TYR A 182 -16.06 -4.28 -3.65
CA TYR A 182 -17.13 -5.02 -2.95
C TYR A 182 -16.88 -5.10 -1.45
N ARG A 183 -15.68 -5.57 -1.02
CA ARG A 183 -15.35 -5.78 0.39
C ARG A 183 -15.31 -4.48 1.18
N THR A 184 -14.64 -3.46 0.66
CA THR A 184 -14.53 -2.16 1.36
C THR A 184 -15.88 -1.49 1.53
N GLY A 185 -16.78 -1.59 0.55
CA GLY A 185 -18.15 -1.10 0.66
C GLY A 185 -19.00 -1.83 1.71
N GLN A 186 -18.64 -3.08 2.09
CA GLN A 186 -19.27 -3.80 3.20
C GLN A 186 -18.67 -3.41 4.57
N TRP A 187 -17.41 -3.01 4.61
CA TRP A 187 -16.69 -2.71 5.84
C TRP A 187 -16.87 -1.26 6.30
N LYS A 188 -16.96 -0.33 5.35
CA LYS A 188 -17.14 1.09 5.65
C LYS A 188 -17.94 1.78 4.56
N GLU A 189 -19.06 2.41 4.93
CA GLU A 189 -19.85 3.23 4.02
C GLU A 189 -19.02 4.39 3.47
N ASP A 190 -19.25 4.76 2.22
CA ASP A 190 -18.54 5.85 1.51
C ASP A 190 -17.00 5.68 1.44
N PHE A 191 -16.48 4.46 1.60
CA PHE A 191 -15.06 4.20 1.47
C PHE A 191 -14.58 4.50 0.04
N TRP A 192 -13.58 5.37 -0.11
CA TRP A 192 -13.15 5.87 -1.41
C TRP A 192 -11.94 5.13 -1.96
N LEU A 193 -12.02 4.72 -3.22
CA LEU A 193 -10.94 4.08 -3.97
C LEU A 193 -10.51 4.97 -5.12
N MET A 194 -9.26 5.41 -5.12
CA MET A 194 -8.61 6.17 -6.18
C MET A 194 -7.44 5.36 -6.74
N GLY A 195 -7.27 5.29 -8.06
CA GLY A 195 -6.15 4.60 -8.68
C GLY A 195 -5.15 5.55 -9.31
N GLU A 196 -3.86 5.23 -9.19
CA GLU A 196 -2.86 5.84 -10.03
C GLU A 196 -2.86 5.16 -11.39
N VAL A 197 -3.34 5.87 -12.40
CA VAL A 197 -3.30 5.47 -13.80
C VAL A 197 -2.74 6.64 -14.60
N ILE A 198 -1.55 6.47 -15.18
CA ILE A 198 -0.84 7.58 -15.86
C ILE A 198 -1.39 7.80 -17.27
N HIS A 199 -1.68 6.72 -17.99
CA HIS A 199 -2.13 6.78 -19.39
C HIS A 199 -3.22 5.77 -19.67
N GLY A 200 -4.08 6.09 -20.63
CA GLY A 200 -5.07 5.18 -21.19
C GLY A 200 -6.52 5.64 -21.00
N ASP A 201 -7.45 4.78 -21.37
CA ASP A 201 -8.87 5.01 -21.17
C ASP A 201 -9.25 4.80 -19.70
N TYR A 202 -9.35 5.89 -18.94
CA TYR A 202 -9.66 5.86 -17.51
C TYR A 202 -11.00 5.16 -17.18
N ALA A 203 -11.95 5.12 -18.12
CA ALA A 203 -13.22 4.41 -17.93
C ALA A 203 -13.05 2.90 -17.70
N ARG A 204 -11.90 2.34 -18.07
CA ARG A 204 -11.58 0.93 -17.76
C ARG A 204 -11.43 0.67 -16.27
N TRP A 205 -10.97 1.65 -15.50
CA TRP A 205 -10.76 1.56 -14.06
C TRP A 205 -11.86 2.24 -13.24
N VAL A 206 -12.43 3.33 -13.79
CA VAL A 206 -13.46 4.14 -13.08
C VAL A 206 -14.83 3.70 -13.54
N ASN A 207 -15.51 2.92 -12.73
CA ASN A 207 -16.86 2.44 -12.96
C ASN A 207 -17.48 1.94 -11.65
N ASP A 208 -18.75 1.56 -11.69
CA ASP A 208 -19.50 1.16 -10.49
C ASP A 208 -18.97 -0.09 -9.78
N GLU A 209 -18.17 -0.92 -10.47
CA GLU A 209 -17.63 -2.17 -9.91
C GLU A 209 -16.21 -2.04 -9.36
N MET A 210 -15.46 -0.98 -9.72
CA MET A 210 -14.04 -0.85 -9.36
C MET A 210 -13.74 0.46 -8.65
N LEU A 211 -12.98 1.37 -9.30
CA LEU A 211 -12.52 2.59 -8.67
C LEU A 211 -13.53 3.72 -8.80
N HIS A 212 -13.55 4.61 -7.82
CA HIS A 212 -14.37 5.83 -7.87
C HIS A 212 -13.72 6.92 -8.73
N SER A 213 -12.38 6.94 -8.78
CA SER A 213 -11.61 7.93 -9.54
C SER A 213 -10.20 7.42 -9.85
N THR A 214 -9.52 8.14 -10.73
CA THR A 214 -8.09 8.02 -10.96
C THR A 214 -7.41 9.37 -10.75
N THR A 215 -6.08 9.34 -10.56
CA THR A 215 -5.26 10.55 -10.64
C THR A 215 -5.30 11.11 -12.06
N ASN A 216 -5.40 12.44 -12.18
CA ASN A 216 -5.45 13.10 -13.49
C ASN A 216 -4.05 13.57 -13.89
N TYR A 217 -3.43 12.86 -14.82
CA TYR A 217 -2.11 13.19 -15.39
C TYR A 217 -2.18 13.87 -16.77
N GLU A 218 -3.38 14.06 -17.33
CA GLU A 218 -3.59 14.60 -18.69
C GLU A 218 -4.04 16.08 -18.71
N LEU A 219 -4.01 16.75 -17.56
CA LEU A 219 -4.31 18.19 -17.46
C LEU A 219 -3.09 19.07 -17.79
#